data_13799c1c8c4648d3674e8df24ede8751
#
_entry.id   13799c1c8c4648d3674e8df24ede8751
#
_cell.length_a   1.000
_cell.length_b   1.000
_cell.length_c   1.000
_cell.angle_alpha   90.00
_cell.angle_beta   90.00
_cell.angle_gamma   90.00
#
_symmetry.space_group_name_H-M   'P 1'
#
loop_
_entity.id
_entity.type
_entity.pdbx_description
1 polymer ?
#
loop_
_entity_poly.entity_id
_entity_poly.type
_entity_poly.pdbx_seq_one_letter_code
_entity_poly.pdbx_strand_id
1 'polypeptide(L)'
;SVLKMGRKLLIVASKRYGDYVKEIAESMGCFEEISFVDNDREGAIGKLEEVETFYPEYNCAIAACDDGAKRLEWNKKLEALYNIPVLFHMDSTISPSANLMPGCIVEPRAVVGCGSTIGQATVIGANTVVEPYSFIGDSCTLKSGTIVKSTSVLEIGTETEQGTVLFTPLTSKQ
;
A
#
# COMPACT_ATOMS: atom_id res chain seq x y z
N SER A 1 -2.03 -21.30 -21.68
CA SER A 1 -2.83 -20.15 -21.34
C SER A 1 -2.03 -18.87 -21.52
N VAL A 2 -2.54 -18.03 -22.34
CA VAL A 2 -2.01 -16.77 -22.84
C VAL A 2 -1.68 -15.73 -21.75
N LEU A 3 -1.76 -16.05 -20.47
CA LEU A 3 -2.00 -15.05 -19.46
C LEU A 3 -1.11 -15.05 -18.23
N LYS A 4 0.01 -15.73 -18.30
CA LYS A 4 1.13 -15.40 -17.44
C LYS A 4 2.18 -14.62 -18.23
N MET A 5 1.80 -13.53 -18.82
CA MET A 5 2.77 -12.45 -19.02
C MET A 5 3.14 -12.04 -17.61
N GLY A 6 4.33 -12.45 -17.19
CA GLY A 6 4.79 -12.31 -15.84
C GLY A 6 4.70 -10.87 -15.41
N ARG A 7 4.01 -10.61 -14.32
CA ARG A 7 4.01 -9.29 -13.69
C ARG A 7 5.39 -9.06 -13.11
N LYS A 8 6.04 -8.01 -13.56
CA LYS A 8 7.30 -7.54 -12.99
C LYS A 8 7.03 -6.25 -12.23
N LEU A 9 7.43 -6.22 -10.98
CA LEU A 9 7.16 -5.12 -10.06
C LEU A 9 8.42 -4.29 -9.81
N LEU A 10 8.30 -2.98 -10.01
CA LEU A 10 9.24 -2.00 -9.48
C LEU A 10 8.77 -1.51 -8.11
N ILE A 11 9.62 -1.61 -7.12
CA ILE A 11 9.42 -0.94 -5.84
C ILE A 11 10.24 0.34 -5.86
N VAL A 12 9.55 1.47 -5.92
CA VAL A 12 10.14 2.79 -5.82
C VAL A 12 10.28 3.11 -4.34
N ALA A 13 11.48 2.88 -3.83
CA ALA A 13 11.73 2.83 -2.41
C ALA A 13 12.58 3.99 -1.90
N SER A 14 12.42 4.28 -0.63
CA SER A 14 13.39 5.00 0.18
C SER A 14 13.55 4.31 1.52
N LYS A 15 14.78 4.27 2.02
CA LYS A 15 15.10 3.65 3.31
C LYS A 15 14.73 2.16 3.37
N ARG A 16 14.60 1.64 4.58
CA ARG A 16 14.40 0.20 4.83
C ARG A 16 12.99 -0.30 4.55
N TYR A 17 12.02 0.60 4.45
CA TYR A 17 10.63 0.18 4.20
C TYR A 17 10.50 -0.57 2.89
N GLY A 18 11.32 -0.26 1.89
CA GLY A 18 11.38 -1.00 0.63
C GLY A 18 11.65 -2.49 0.80
N ASP A 19 12.55 -2.87 1.71
CA ASP A 19 12.85 -4.29 1.96
C ASP A 19 11.62 -5.02 2.51
N TYR A 20 10.92 -4.39 3.44
CA TYR A 20 9.69 -4.94 4.01
C TYR A 20 8.59 -5.10 2.96
N VAL A 21 8.40 -4.10 2.11
CA VAL A 21 7.41 -4.16 1.01
C VAL A 21 7.76 -5.25 0.00
N LYS A 22 9.05 -5.48 -0.26
CA LYS A 22 9.49 -6.58 -1.11
C LYS A 22 9.05 -7.94 -0.55
N GLU A 23 9.25 -8.18 0.74
CA GLU A 23 8.80 -9.43 1.38
C GLU A 23 7.27 -9.60 1.30
N ILE A 24 6.52 -8.52 1.46
CA ILE A 24 5.06 -8.53 1.27
C ILE A 24 4.71 -8.95 -0.16
N ALA A 25 5.33 -8.33 -1.15
CA ALA A 25 5.10 -8.66 -2.55
C ALA A 25 5.50 -10.11 -2.89
N GLU A 26 6.61 -10.59 -2.36
CA GLU A 26 7.07 -11.97 -2.53
C GLU A 26 6.06 -12.96 -1.94
N SER A 27 5.45 -12.65 -0.79
CA SER A 27 4.44 -13.51 -0.17
C SER A 27 3.22 -13.74 -1.04
N MET A 28 2.90 -12.81 -1.93
CA MET A 28 1.75 -12.92 -2.84
C MET A 28 1.97 -13.96 -3.94
N GLY A 29 3.23 -14.26 -4.30
CA GLY A 29 3.57 -15.29 -5.29
C GLY A 29 3.11 -14.99 -6.71
N CYS A 30 2.75 -13.75 -7.03
CA CYS A 30 2.19 -13.36 -8.33
C CYS A 30 3.13 -12.52 -9.20
N PHE A 31 4.30 -12.14 -8.69
CA PHE A 31 5.28 -11.37 -9.44
C PHE A 31 6.42 -12.29 -9.90
N GLU A 32 6.73 -12.23 -11.19
CA GLU A 32 7.85 -12.96 -11.78
C GLU A 32 9.19 -12.39 -11.34
N GLU A 33 9.27 -11.08 -11.22
CA GLU A 33 10.46 -10.34 -10.82
C GLU A 33 10.07 -9.13 -9.99
N ILE A 34 10.85 -8.85 -8.95
CA ILE A 34 10.69 -7.68 -8.09
C ILE A 34 12.04 -6.99 -8.00
N SER A 35 12.11 -5.74 -8.41
CA SER A 35 13.33 -4.94 -8.39
C SER A 35 13.10 -3.60 -7.74
N PHE A 36 14.18 -2.99 -7.23
CA PHE A 36 14.14 -1.66 -6.64
C PHE A 36 14.58 -0.58 -7.61
N VAL A 37 13.90 0.54 -7.54
CA VAL A 37 14.38 1.85 -7.98
C VAL A 37 14.56 2.69 -6.72
N ASP A 38 15.78 3.12 -6.45
CA ASP A 38 16.15 3.81 -5.21
C ASP A 38 17.49 4.53 -5.43
N ASN A 39 17.57 5.79 -4.99
CA ASN A 39 18.78 6.59 -5.21
C ASN A 39 20.00 6.11 -4.40
N ASP A 40 19.76 5.44 -3.28
CA ASP A 40 20.80 5.13 -2.30
C ASP A 40 20.95 3.62 -2.00
N ARG A 41 20.15 2.77 -2.64
CA ARG A 41 20.14 1.33 -2.36
C ARG A 41 21.15 0.57 -3.22
N GLU A 42 21.99 -0.23 -2.57
CA GLU A 42 22.81 -1.22 -3.26
C GLU A 42 21.91 -2.28 -3.93
N GLY A 43 22.19 -2.60 -5.18
CA GLY A 43 21.41 -3.56 -5.96
C GLY A 43 20.13 -2.99 -6.58
N ALA A 44 19.85 -1.70 -6.44
CA ALA A 44 18.80 -1.07 -7.22
C ALA A 44 19.16 -1.08 -8.70
N ILE A 45 18.15 -1.27 -9.57
CA ILE A 45 18.38 -1.30 -11.02
C ILE A 45 18.46 0.09 -11.64
N GLY A 46 18.12 1.11 -10.89
CA GLY A 46 18.21 2.51 -11.29
C GLY A 46 17.76 3.46 -10.20
N LYS A 47 17.83 4.74 -10.53
CA LYS A 47 17.41 5.86 -9.68
C LYS A 47 15.99 6.31 -9.99
N LEU A 48 15.41 7.12 -9.12
CA LEU A 48 14.05 7.64 -9.27
C LEU A 48 13.84 8.37 -10.60
N GLU A 49 14.84 9.12 -11.07
CA GLU A 49 14.77 9.86 -12.34
C GLU A 49 14.75 8.95 -13.58
N GLU A 50 15.14 7.69 -13.43
CA GLU A 50 15.21 6.70 -14.52
C GLU A 50 13.97 5.81 -14.60
N VAL A 51 12.99 5.98 -13.70
CA VAL A 51 11.87 5.07 -13.55
C VAL A 51 11.08 4.81 -14.84
N GLU A 52 11.01 5.79 -15.72
CA GLU A 52 10.30 5.64 -17.01
C GLU A 52 11.01 4.70 -17.99
N THR A 53 12.32 4.51 -17.84
CA THR A 53 13.12 3.70 -18.74
C THR A 53 12.88 2.20 -18.60
N PHE A 54 12.30 1.76 -17.50
CA PHE A 54 12.04 0.34 -17.23
C PHE A 54 10.68 -0.14 -17.76
N TYR A 55 9.85 0.77 -18.26
CA TYR A 55 8.63 0.40 -18.95
C TYR A 55 8.95 0.08 -20.45
N PRO A 56 8.36 -0.94 -21.08
CA PRO A 56 7.33 -1.85 -20.55
C PRO A 56 7.86 -3.17 -19.96
N GLU A 57 9.15 -3.33 -19.79
CA GLU A 57 9.71 -4.55 -19.19
C GLU A 57 9.10 -4.82 -17.81
N TYR A 58 9.06 -3.78 -16.97
CA TYR A 58 8.27 -3.77 -15.75
C TYR A 58 6.91 -3.13 -16.04
N ASN A 59 5.84 -3.82 -15.67
CA ASN A 59 4.47 -3.36 -15.94
C ASN A 59 3.71 -2.91 -14.70
N CYS A 60 4.26 -3.17 -13.52
CA CYS A 60 3.73 -2.73 -12.23
C CYS A 60 4.79 -1.92 -11.49
N ALA A 61 4.36 -0.92 -10.76
CA ALA A 61 5.22 -0.15 -9.87
C ALA A 61 4.44 0.35 -8.65
N ILE A 62 5.12 0.49 -7.53
CA ILE A 62 4.54 1.00 -6.30
C ILE A 62 5.56 1.80 -5.50
N ALA A 63 5.12 2.88 -4.90
CA ALA A 63 5.93 3.64 -3.95
C ALA A 63 5.95 2.97 -2.58
N ALA A 64 7.12 2.87 -1.99
CA ALA A 64 7.35 2.27 -0.68
C ALA A 64 8.22 3.18 0.19
N CYS A 65 7.59 4.15 0.83
CA CYS A 65 8.22 5.05 1.78
C CYS A 65 7.29 5.33 2.96
N ASP A 66 7.88 5.80 4.07
CA ASP A 66 7.16 6.04 5.33
C ASP A 66 6.21 7.24 5.25
N ASP A 67 6.56 8.24 4.46
CA ASP A 67 5.77 9.47 4.29
C ASP A 67 4.57 9.22 3.37
N GLY A 68 3.36 9.33 3.90
CA GLY A 68 2.13 9.07 3.16
C GLY A 68 1.91 10.03 1.98
N ALA A 69 2.16 11.31 2.17
CA ALA A 69 2.01 12.31 1.11
C ALA A 69 2.99 12.05 -0.04
N LYS A 70 4.23 11.72 0.27
CA LYS A 70 5.27 11.37 -0.69
C LYS A 70 4.93 10.07 -1.42
N ARG A 71 4.43 9.08 -0.72
CA ARG A 71 3.97 7.80 -1.28
C ARG A 71 2.86 8.02 -2.31
N LEU A 72 1.88 8.85 -1.98
CA LEU A 72 0.81 9.21 -2.91
C LEU A 72 1.35 9.97 -4.12
N GLU A 73 2.21 10.96 -3.91
CA GLU A 73 2.84 11.74 -4.99
C GLU A 73 3.60 10.84 -5.97
N TRP A 74 4.40 9.94 -5.47
CA TRP A 74 5.16 9.01 -6.32
C TRP A 74 4.25 8.06 -7.09
N ASN A 75 3.23 7.51 -6.46
CA ASN A 75 2.26 6.65 -7.16
C ASN A 75 1.52 7.42 -8.25
N LYS A 76 1.18 8.67 -8.03
CA LYS A 76 0.55 9.53 -9.05
C LYS A 76 1.43 9.74 -10.28
N LYS A 77 2.73 9.88 -10.10
CA LYS A 77 3.68 9.95 -11.22
C LYS A 77 3.82 8.60 -11.94
N LEU A 78 3.85 7.51 -11.19
CA LEU A 78 4.01 6.16 -11.75
C LEU A 78 2.79 5.71 -12.54
N GLU A 79 1.58 6.09 -12.16
CA GLU A 79 0.35 5.63 -12.81
C GLU A 79 0.21 6.07 -14.28
N ALA A 80 1.02 7.04 -14.74
CA ALA A 80 1.06 7.43 -16.15
C ALA A 80 1.52 6.29 -17.07
N LEU A 81 2.38 5.39 -16.57
CA LEU A 81 2.94 4.28 -17.34
C LEU A 81 2.63 2.91 -16.73
N TYR A 82 2.67 2.80 -15.40
CA TYR A 82 2.62 1.54 -14.68
C TYR A 82 1.23 1.27 -14.10
N ASN A 83 0.88 0.00 -14.00
CA ASN A 83 -0.21 -0.43 -13.12
C ASN A 83 0.28 -0.31 -11.67
N ILE A 84 -0.52 0.35 -10.84
CA ILE A 84 -0.21 0.50 -9.41
C ILE A 84 -0.99 -0.57 -8.64
N PRO A 85 -0.32 -1.62 -8.13
CA PRO A 85 -1.02 -2.70 -7.45
C PRO A 85 -1.43 -2.31 -6.03
N VAL A 86 -2.31 -3.12 -5.47
CA VAL A 86 -2.46 -3.28 -4.02
C VAL A 86 -1.54 -4.41 -3.60
N LEU A 87 -0.64 -4.17 -2.67
CA LEU A 87 0.18 -5.23 -2.08
C LEU A 87 -0.40 -5.62 -0.73
N PHE A 88 -0.53 -6.91 -0.49
CA PHE A 88 -1.00 -7.42 0.79
C PHE A 88 -0.24 -8.69 1.16
N HIS A 89 0.20 -8.77 2.39
CA HIS A 89 0.85 -9.99 2.88
C HIS A 89 -0.15 -11.15 2.92
N MET A 90 0.31 -12.35 2.59
CA MET A 90 -0.56 -13.53 2.54
C MET A 90 -1.19 -13.89 3.89
N ASP A 91 -0.58 -13.44 5.00
CA ASP A 91 -1.15 -13.62 6.35
C ASP A 91 -2.13 -12.50 6.75
N SER A 92 -2.41 -11.55 5.88
CA SER A 92 -3.44 -10.56 6.13
C SER A 92 -4.83 -11.13 5.83
N THR A 93 -5.85 -10.56 6.45
CA THR A 93 -7.24 -10.94 6.20
C THR A 93 -7.99 -9.73 5.65
N ILE A 94 -8.33 -9.78 4.37
CA ILE A 94 -9.07 -8.71 3.70
C ILE A 94 -10.44 -9.25 3.32
N SER A 95 -11.50 -8.61 3.83
CA SER A 95 -12.86 -9.00 3.48
C SER A 95 -13.09 -8.88 1.96
N PRO A 96 -13.79 -9.85 1.34
CA PRO A 96 -14.13 -9.77 -0.08
C PRO A 96 -14.93 -8.51 -0.47
N SER A 97 -15.67 -7.94 0.47
CA SER A 97 -16.44 -6.71 0.25
C SER A 97 -15.69 -5.43 0.59
N ALA A 98 -14.45 -5.53 1.06
CA ALA A 98 -13.60 -4.36 1.24
C ALA A 98 -13.08 -3.86 -0.11
N ASN A 99 -12.98 -2.54 -0.24
CA ASN A 99 -12.46 -1.90 -1.45
C ASN A 99 -11.14 -1.19 -1.12
N LEU A 100 -10.04 -1.70 -1.65
CA LEU A 100 -8.73 -1.11 -1.50
C LEU A 100 -8.32 -0.42 -2.80
N MET A 101 -7.98 0.86 -2.69
CA MET A 101 -7.57 1.66 -3.83
C MET A 101 -6.10 1.39 -4.21
N PRO A 102 -5.67 1.74 -5.45
CA PRO A 102 -4.30 1.49 -5.89
C PRO A 102 -3.24 2.05 -4.97
N GLY A 103 -2.15 1.30 -4.81
CA GLY A 103 -1.00 1.72 -4.01
C GLY A 103 -1.12 1.44 -2.52
N CYS A 104 -2.22 0.83 -2.07
CA CYS A 104 -2.33 0.35 -0.69
C CYS A 104 -1.32 -0.75 -0.42
N ILE A 105 -0.78 -0.75 0.80
CA ILE A 105 0.12 -1.78 1.31
C ILE A 105 -0.48 -2.32 2.61
N VAL A 106 -0.78 -3.60 2.63
CA VAL A 106 -1.35 -4.28 3.80
C VAL A 106 -0.31 -5.22 4.38
N GLU A 107 0.14 -4.93 5.58
CA GLU A 107 1.21 -5.63 6.27
C GLU A 107 0.71 -6.93 6.92
N PRO A 108 1.63 -7.81 7.38
CA PRO A 108 1.25 -9.11 7.92
C PRO A 108 0.22 -9.03 9.06
N ARG A 109 -0.75 -9.92 9.03
CA ARG A 109 -1.81 -10.07 10.06
C ARG A 109 -2.69 -8.85 10.26
N ALA A 110 -2.67 -7.90 9.33
CA ALA A 110 -3.66 -6.84 9.31
C ALA A 110 -5.03 -7.40 8.89
N VAL A 111 -6.08 -6.81 9.42
CA VAL A 111 -7.46 -7.19 9.13
C VAL A 111 -8.20 -5.98 8.56
N VAL A 112 -8.81 -6.15 7.39
CA VAL A 112 -9.69 -5.14 6.79
C VAL A 112 -11.10 -5.70 6.73
N GLY A 113 -11.99 -5.12 7.53
CA GLY A 113 -13.36 -5.58 7.71
C GLY A 113 -14.28 -5.34 6.52
N CYS A 114 -15.40 -6.05 6.50
CA CYS A 114 -16.37 -5.98 5.40
C CYS A 114 -16.90 -4.55 5.18
N GLY A 115 -17.14 -4.22 3.92
CA GLY A 115 -17.70 -2.92 3.53
C GLY A 115 -16.79 -1.72 3.76
N SER A 116 -15.55 -1.93 4.19
CA SER A 116 -14.60 -0.83 4.39
C SER A 116 -13.94 -0.41 3.08
N THR A 117 -13.61 0.86 2.98
CA THR A 117 -12.88 1.45 1.86
C THR A 117 -11.54 2.00 2.36
N ILE A 118 -10.47 1.63 1.68
CA ILE A 118 -9.11 2.11 1.98
C ILE A 118 -8.63 2.94 0.81
N GLY A 119 -8.31 4.19 1.08
CA GLY A 119 -7.86 5.16 0.07
C GLY A 119 -6.50 4.85 -0.52
N GLN A 120 -6.16 5.55 -1.60
CA GLN A 120 -4.93 5.35 -2.37
C GLN A 120 -3.68 5.53 -1.50
N ALA A 121 -2.66 4.73 -1.77
CA ALA A 121 -1.35 4.85 -1.13
C ALA A 121 -1.39 4.79 0.42
N THR A 122 -2.38 4.12 0.97
CA THR A 122 -2.53 3.95 2.42
C THR A 122 -1.83 2.67 2.87
N VAL A 123 -1.12 2.77 3.99
CA VAL A 123 -0.48 1.63 4.65
C VAL A 123 -1.32 1.18 5.84
N ILE A 124 -1.69 -0.08 5.83
CA ILE A 124 -2.33 -0.77 6.96
C ILE A 124 -1.26 -1.60 7.65
N GLY A 125 -0.75 -1.11 8.77
CA GLY A 125 0.37 -1.71 9.50
C GLY A 125 0.08 -3.11 10.06
N ALA A 126 1.13 -3.82 10.43
CA ALA A 126 1.02 -5.17 10.97
C ALA A 126 0.08 -5.23 12.18
N ASN A 127 -0.75 -6.27 12.28
CA ASN A 127 -1.73 -6.45 13.36
C ASN A 127 -2.74 -5.29 13.51
N THR A 128 -2.86 -4.43 12.52
CA THR A 128 -3.88 -3.37 12.50
C THR A 128 -5.23 -3.98 12.16
N VAL A 129 -6.26 -3.54 12.83
CA VAL A 129 -7.65 -3.95 12.56
C VAL A 129 -8.44 -2.73 12.10
N VAL A 130 -8.92 -2.77 10.88
CA VAL A 130 -9.95 -1.86 10.38
C VAL A 130 -11.27 -2.59 10.48
N GLU A 131 -12.09 -2.20 11.47
CA GLU A 131 -13.39 -2.83 11.68
C GLU A 131 -14.37 -2.50 10.52
N PRO A 132 -15.45 -3.27 10.36
CA PRO A 132 -16.38 -3.14 9.24
C PRO A 132 -16.93 -1.72 9.02
N TYR A 133 -17.21 -1.42 7.74
CA TYR A 133 -17.87 -0.19 7.30
C TYR A 133 -17.10 1.09 7.63
N SER A 134 -15.79 1.01 7.76
CA SER A 134 -14.93 2.17 7.94
C SER A 134 -14.45 2.73 6.61
N PHE A 135 -14.19 4.02 6.58
CA PHE A 135 -13.62 4.72 5.44
C PHE A 135 -12.28 5.33 5.84
N ILE A 136 -11.21 4.89 5.20
CA ILE A 136 -9.86 5.39 5.41
C ILE A 136 -9.48 6.23 4.19
N GLY A 137 -9.11 7.48 4.40
CA GLY A 137 -8.71 8.39 3.32
C GLY A 137 -7.40 7.98 2.64
N ASP A 138 -7.05 8.71 1.57
CA ASP A 138 -5.78 8.51 0.85
C ASP A 138 -4.57 8.82 1.74
N SER A 139 -3.43 8.24 1.41
CA SER A 139 -2.12 8.53 2.01
C SER A 139 -2.05 8.39 3.53
N CYS A 140 -2.94 7.63 4.14
CA CYS A 140 -2.88 7.31 5.56
C CYS A 140 -1.76 6.33 5.87
N THR A 141 -1.22 6.40 7.09
CA THR A 141 -0.26 5.44 7.61
C THR A 141 -0.73 4.98 8.98
N LEU A 142 -1.35 3.81 9.02
CA LEU A 142 -1.81 3.20 10.25
C LEU A 142 -0.71 2.28 10.77
N LYS A 143 0.01 2.72 11.79
CA LYS A 143 1.13 1.96 12.35
C LYS A 143 0.62 0.71 13.09
N SER A 144 1.52 -0.25 13.27
CA SER A 144 1.22 -1.58 13.82
C SER A 144 0.32 -1.54 15.04
N GLY A 145 -0.65 -2.45 15.07
CA GLY A 145 -1.57 -2.60 16.20
C GLY A 145 -2.64 -1.51 16.31
N THR A 146 -2.78 -0.66 15.32
CA THR A 146 -3.87 0.33 15.28
C THR A 146 -5.22 -0.39 15.17
N ILE A 147 -6.22 0.07 15.90
CA ILE A 147 -7.60 -0.37 15.78
C ILE A 147 -8.45 0.81 15.34
N VAL A 148 -9.05 0.70 14.18
CA VAL A 148 -10.07 1.64 13.70
C VAL A 148 -11.41 1.02 13.95
N LYS A 149 -12.20 1.61 14.87
CA LYS A 149 -13.51 1.09 15.22
C LYS A 149 -14.50 1.23 14.07
N SER A 150 -15.46 0.33 14.04
CA SER A 150 -16.49 0.26 13.00
C SER A 150 -17.14 1.61 12.71
N THR A 151 -17.44 1.87 11.46
CA THR A 151 -18.07 3.09 10.97
C THR A 151 -17.25 4.37 11.13
N SER A 152 -15.97 4.26 11.39
CA SER A 152 -15.07 5.42 11.46
C SER A 152 -14.73 5.96 10.08
N VAL A 153 -14.50 7.27 10.02
CA VAL A 153 -13.98 7.97 8.84
C VAL A 153 -12.66 8.62 9.22
N LEU A 154 -11.58 8.23 8.54
CA LEU A 154 -10.28 8.86 8.71
C LEU A 154 -9.98 9.77 7.53
N GLU A 155 -9.54 10.98 7.83
CA GLU A 155 -9.19 11.96 6.82
C GLU A 155 -7.91 11.57 6.06
N ILE A 156 -7.74 12.15 4.88
CA ILE A 156 -6.53 12.04 4.05
C ILE A 156 -5.30 12.37 4.91
N GLY A 157 -4.26 11.55 4.79
CA GLY A 157 -2.99 11.78 5.47
C GLY A 157 -2.99 11.47 6.96
N THR A 158 -4.00 10.82 7.48
CA THR A 158 -4.01 10.41 8.91
C THR A 158 -2.84 9.46 9.18
N GLU A 159 -2.05 9.79 10.17
CA GLU A 159 -0.96 8.96 10.67
C GLU A 159 -1.21 8.61 12.13
N THR A 160 -1.15 7.34 12.48
CA THR A 160 -1.34 6.87 13.85
C THR A 160 -0.03 6.44 14.49
N GLU A 161 0.05 6.54 15.81
CA GLU A 161 1.08 5.85 16.57
C GLU A 161 0.72 4.37 16.73
N GLN A 162 1.71 3.54 17.03
CA GLN A 162 1.49 2.11 17.29
C GLN A 162 0.49 1.90 18.42
N GLY A 163 -0.42 0.94 18.25
CA GLY A 163 -1.40 0.57 19.25
C GLY A 163 -2.52 1.59 19.47
N THR A 164 -2.67 2.58 18.61
CA THR A 164 -3.73 3.58 18.72
C THR A 164 -5.11 2.96 18.46
N VAL A 165 -6.09 3.34 19.26
CA VAL A 165 -7.50 3.00 19.04
C VAL A 165 -8.24 4.25 18.62
N LEU A 166 -8.87 4.21 17.43
CA LEU A 166 -9.59 5.34 16.85
C LEU A 166 -11.08 5.04 16.72
N PHE A 167 -11.90 6.02 17.09
CA PHE A 167 -13.31 6.04 16.77
C PHE A 167 -13.70 7.46 16.32
N THR A 168 -13.85 7.62 15.01
CA THR A 168 -14.20 8.90 14.37
C THR A 168 -15.44 8.71 13.50
N PRO A 169 -16.63 8.46 14.09
CA PRO A 169 -17.84 8.22 13.32
C PRO A 169 -18.23 9.44 12.49
N LEU A 170 -18.88 9.19 11.36
CA LEU A 170 -19.46 10.26 10.55
C LEU A 170 -20.57 10.90 11.39
N THR A 171 -20.33 12.12 11.85
CA THR A 171 -21.39 12.89 12.50
C THR A 171 -22.32 13.42 11.43
N SER A 172 -23.56 12.97 11.44
CA SER A 172 -24.62 13.66 10.70
C SER A 172 -24.69 15.08 11.25
N LYS A 173 -24.26 16.05 10.47
CA LYS A 173 -24.62 17.45 10.76
C LYS A 173 -26.13 17.53 10.70
N GLN A 174 -26.75 17.73 11.83
CA GLN A 174 -28.15 18.15 11.92
C GLN A 174 -28.32 19.50 11.23
#